data_4c271f36a510b9bcb1b2c469fcd51c06
#
_entry.id   4c271f36a510b9bcb1b2c469fcd51c06
#
_cell.length_a   1.000
_cell.length_b   1.000
_cell.length_c   1.000
_cell.angle_alpha   90.00
_cell.angle_beta   90.00
_cell.angle_gamma   90.00
#
_symmetry.space_group_name_H-M   'P 1'
#
loop_
_entity.id
_entity.type
_entity.pdbx_description
1 polymer ?
#
loop_
_entity_poly.entity_id
_entity_poly.type
_entity_poly.pdbx_seq_one_letter_code
_entity_poly.pdbx_strand_id
1 'polypeptide(L)'
;KMKKHIVCFGDSNTHGYCASTGGRFDETQRWCCLLEQKLGDDFLVIEEGLSGRTTCFTDPIHEGLNGLEYIYPCLMSHKPVDLLIIMLGTNDTKERFGASAECIALGLKRLVAKAISTTDCWRGGNPNILIVSPQNIDKRYLESDVGGTMGRGCAEKSAGLAKEFQKIAELMGCQFMDADSVIAAPVNDIDYMHLTMEGH
;
A
#
# COMPACT_ATOMS: atom_id res chain seq x y z
N LYS A 1 16.96 22.01 12.32
CA LYS A 1 17.25 21.22 11.12
C LYS A 1 15.95 20.77 10.47
N MET A 2 15.84 20.92 9.15
CA MET A 2 14.64 20.53 8.42
C MET A 2 14.56 19.00 8.33
N LYS A 3 13.41 18.41 8.72
CA LYS A 3 13.22 16.96 8.67
C LYS A 3 13.14 16.45 7.22
N LYS A 4 13.50 15.20 7.01
CA LYS A 4 13.21 14.47 5.77
C LYS A 4 11.79 13.91 5.82
N HIS A 5 11.04 14.09 4.74
CA HIS A 5 9.64 13.67 4.65
C HIS A 5 9.52 12.33 3.94
N ILE A 6 8.88 11.38 4.60
CA ILE A 6 8.54 10.07 4.05
C ILE A 6 7.03 9.96 3.99
N VAL A 7 6.48 9.80 2.79
CA VAL A 7 5.03 9.61 2.60
C VAL A 7 4.76 8.12 2.46
N CYS A 8 3.90 7.57 3.32
CA CYS A 8 3.47 6.17 3.29
C CYS A 8 2.08 6.10 2.64
N PHE A 9 2.05 5.78 1.35
CA PHE A 9 0.83 5.74 0.54
C PHE A 9 0.34 4.31 0.41
N GLY A 10 -0.80 4.00 1.03
CA GLY A 10 -1.30 2.64 1.10
C GLY A 10 -2.79 2.54 1.36
N ASP A 11 -3.21 1.35 1.71
CA ASP A 11 -4.59 0.98 2.00
C ASP A 11 -4.86 0.79 3.51
N SER A 12 -5.78 -0.12 3.86
CA SER A 12 -6.10 -0.45 5.25
C SER A 12 -4.91 -0.99 6.05
N ASN A 13 -3.96 -1.67 5.43
CA ASN A 13 -2.76 -2.15 6.10
C ASN A 13 -1.76 -1.03 6.42
N THR A 14 -1.82 0.09 5.72
CA THR A 14 -1.08 1.31 6.05
C THR A 14 -1.88 2.18 7.03
N HIS A 15 -3.19 2.28 6.85
CA HIS A 15 -4.10 2.93 7.82
C HIS A 15 -3.99 2.28 9.21
N GLY A 16 -3.79 0.97 9.26
CA GLY A 16 -3.71 0.20 10.49
C GLY A 16 -5.03 -0.40 10.93
N TYR A 17 -5.84 -0.89 9.97
CA TYR A 17 -7.09 -1.59 10.30
C TYR A 17 -6.82 -2.78 11.20
N CYS A 18 -7.58 -2.87 12.30
CA CYS A 18 -7.50 -3.95 13.28
C CYS A 18 -8.72 -4.86 13.14
N ALA A 19 -8.53 -6.07 12.59
CA ALA A 19 -9.61 -7.00 12.33
C ALA A 19 -10.32 -7.48 13.61
N SER A 20 -9.61 -7.59 14.73
CA SER A 20 -10.18 -8.05 16.00
C SER A 20 -11.15 -7.06 16.64
N THR A 21 -11.04 -5.78 16.33
CA THR A 21 -11.90 -4.73 16.90
C THR A 21 -12.79 -4.04 15.87
N GLY A 22 -12.51 -4.22 14.58
CA GLY A 22 -13.11 -3.43 13.51
C GLY A 22 -12.66 -1.97 13.47
N GLY A 23 -11.68 -1.61 14.31
CA GLY A 23 -11.14 -0.25 14.45
C GLY A 23 -9.79 -0.07 13.82
N ARG A 24 -8.95 0.74 14.46
CA ARG A 24 -7.60 1.08 14.01
C ARG A 24 -6.59 0.80 15.11
N PHE A 25 -5.46 0.19 14.79
CA PHE A 25 -4.32 0.13 15.70
C PHE A 25 -3.86 1.53 16.11
N ASP A 26 -3.41 1.69 17.32
CA ASP A 26 -2.88 2.97 17.79
C ASP A 26 -1.48 3.27 17.24
N GLU A 27 -0.95 4.45 17.55
CA GLU A 27 0.35 4.93 17.07
C GLU A 27 1.54 4.15 17.60
N THR A 28 1.37 3.32 18.65
CA THR A 28 2.42 2.43 19.16
C THR A 28 2.49 1.11 18.38
N GLN A 29 1.57 0.87 17.47
CA GLN A 29 1.38 -0.41 16.77
C GLN A 29 1.46 -0.28 15.25
N ARG A 30 1.03 0.86 14.67
CA ARG A 30 1.04 1.06 13.21
C ARG A 30 2.45 1.15 12.66
N TRP A 31 2.73 0.45 11.56
CA TRP A 31 4.08 0.39 10.99
C TRP A 31 4.67 1.75 10.59
N CYS A 32 3.84 2.69 10.14
CA CYS A 32 4.31 4.04 9.82
C CYS A 32 4.84 4.78 11.05
N CYS A 33 4.14 4.69 12.18
CA CYS A 33 4.55 5.30 13.44
C CYS A 33 5.80 4.60 14.01
N LEU A 34 5.85 3.27 13.91
CA LEU A 34 7.02 2.49 14.31
C LEU A 34 8.26 2.83 13.47
N LEU A 35 8.05 3.05 12.17
CA LEU A 35 9.11 3.51 11.27
C LEU A 35 9.66 4.87 11.71
N GLU A 36 8.77 5.84 12.02
CA GLU A 36 9.20 7.16 12.51
C GLU A 36 10.00 7.06 13.81
N GLN A 37 9.52 6.26 14.77
CA GLN A 37 10.23 6.03 16.03
C GLN A 37 11.64 5.47 15.80
N LYS A 38 11.78 4.52 14.87
CA LYS A 38 13.08 3.90 14.56
C LYS A 38 14.03 4.83 13.80
N LEU A 39 13.50 5.71 12.95
CA LEU A 39 14.30 6.67 12.20
C LEU A 39 14.74 7.88 13.03
N GLY A 40 13.97 8.23 14.06
CA GLY A 40 14.27 9.33 14.98
C GLY A 40 13.90 10.72 14.44
N ASP A 41 14.35 11.74 15.16
CA ASP A 41 13.87 13.12 15.04
C ASP A 41 14.21 13.82 13.72
N ASP A 42 15.12 13.28 12.92
CA ASP A 42 15.49 13.84 11.62
C ASP A 42 14.47 13.52 10.51
N PHE A 43 13.46 12.72 10.81
CA PHE A 43 12.44 12.28 9.85
C PHE A 43 11.02 12.67 10.28
N LEU A 44 10.16 12.87 9.30
CA LEU A 44 8.73 13.02 9.44
C LEU A 44 8.07 11.97 8.56
N VAL A 45 7.39 11.00 9.17
CA VAL A 45 6.67 9.95 8.46
C VAL A 45 5.19 10.33 8.38
N ILE A 46 4.68 10.45 7.16
CA ILE A 46 3.33 10.93 6.87
C ILE A 46 2.47 9.75 6.48
N GLU A 47 1.44 9.48 7.29
CA GLU A 47 0.51 8.38 7.07
C GLU A 47 -0.54 8.77 6.04
N GLU A 48 -0.55 8.12 4.91
CA GLU A 48 -1.53 8.25 3.83
C GLU A 48 -2.15 6.89 3.49
N GLY A 49 -2.58 6.17 4.52
CA GLY A 49 -3.34 4.92 4.41
C GLY A 49 -4.84 5.18 4.38
N LEU A 50 -5.52 4.64 3.37
CA LEU A 50 -6.97 4.69 3.24
C LEU A 50 -7.54 3.30 2.98
N SER A 51 -8.38 2.81 3.88
CA SER A 51 -9.03 1.49 3.73
C SER A 51 -9.76 1.39 2.39
N GLY A 52 -9.47 0.34 1.63
CA GLY A 52 -10.08 0.10 0.32
C GLY A 52 -9.33 0.72 -0.86
N ARG A 53 -8.27 1.52 -0.64
CA ARG A 53 -7.54 2.15 -1.75
C ARG A 53 -6.95 1.12 -2.70
N THR A 54 -7.15 1.37 -3.99
CA THR A 54 -6.55 0.65 -5.11
C THR A 54 -5.38 1.42 -5.71
N THR A 55 -4.63 0.79 -6.60
CA THR A 55 -3.60 1.48 -7.40
C THR A 55 -4.23 2.51 -8.33
N CYS A 56 -5.14 2.09 -9.22
CA CYS A 56 -5.74 2.98 -10.24
C CYS A 56 -7.19 2.61 -10.62
N PHE A 57 -7.84 1.74 -9.87
CA PHE A 57 -9.20 1.30 -10.17
C PHE A 57 -10.21 2.13 -9.41
N THR A 58 -11.19 2.70 -10.13
CA THR A 58 -12.34 3.36 -9.51
C THR A 58 -13.31 2.29 -9.01
N ASP A 59 -13.56 2.28 -7.71
CA ASP A 59 -14.49 1.33 -7.11
C ASP A 59 -15.93 1.75 -7.42
N PRO A 60 -16.73 0.89 -8.04
CA PRO A 60 -18.13 1.24 -8.37
C PRO A 60 -19.04 1.32 -7.14
N ILE A 61 -18.58 0.84 -5.98
CA ILE A 61 -19.37 0.77 -4.74
C ILE A 61 -18.98 1.87 -3.75
N HIS A 62 -17.69 2.28 -3.74
CA HIS A 62 -17.16 3.25 -2.80
C HIS A 62 -16.40 4.37 -3.50
N GLU A 63 -16.58 5.59 -3.01
CA GLU A 63 -15.95 6.79 -3.58
C GLU A 63 -14.55 7.04 -3.02
N GLY A 64 -13.70 7.69 -3.83
CA GLY A 64 -12.41 8.24 -3.39
C GLY A 64 -11.30 7.22 -3.18
N LEU A 65 -11.47 5.98 -3.63
CA LEU A 65 -10.52 4.89 -3.39
C LEU A 65 -9.48 4.68 -4.50
N ASN A 66 -9.57 5.43 -5.59
CA ASN A 66 -8.62 5.35 -6.69
C ASN A 66 -7.33 6.10 -6.33
N GLY A 67 -6.24 5.36 -6.10
CA GLY A 67 -4.95 5.95 -5.71
C GLY A 67 -4.38 6.89 -6.78
N LEU A 68 -4.58 6.57 -8.06
CA LEU A 68 -4.11 7.41 -9.17
C LEU A 68 -4.74 8.81 -9.17
N GLU A 69 -5.98 8.93 -8.74
CA GLU A 69 -6.68 10.22 -8.67
C GLU A 69 -6.20 11.08 -7.50
N TYR A 70 -5.71 10.45 -6.44
CA TYR A 70 -5.32 11.16 -5.21
C TYR A 70 -3.81 11.41 -5.09
N ILE A 71 -2.95 10.68 -5.78
CA ILE A 71 -1.48 10.75 -5.58
C ILE A 71 -0.93 12.17 -5.82
N TYR A 72 -1.42 12.88 -6.83
CA TYR A 72 -0.97 14.25 -7.12
C TYR A 72 -1.27 15.22 -5.96
N PRO A 73 -2.54 15.41 -5.53
CA PRO A 73 -2.82 16.29 -4.40
C PRO A 73 -2.15 15.84 -3.10
N CYS A 74 -2.00 14.53 -2.89
CA CYS A 74 -1.28 13.97 -1.75
C CYS A 74 0.17 14.46 -1.72
N LEU A 75 0.93 14.21 -2.79
CA LEU A 75 2.35 14.58 -2.87
C LEU A 75 2.56 16.10 -2.80
N MET A 76 1.72 16.87 -3.47
CA MET A 76 1.81 18.33 -3.47
C MET A 76 1.49 18.94 -2.11
N SER A 77 0.59 18.33 -1.35
CA SER A 77 0.26 18.78 0.02
C SER A 77 1.37 18.48 1.03
N HIS A 78 2.17 17.46 0.77
CA HIS A 78 3.22 17.01 1.70
C HIS A 78 4.65 17.37 1.26
N LYS A 79 4.79 18.17 0.20
CA LYS A 79 6.12 18.59 -0.28
C LYS A 79 6.90 19.40 0.78
N PRO A 80 8.23 19.31 0.79
CA PRO A 80 9.08 18.50 -0.10
C PRO A 80 9.15 17.05 0.36
N VAL A 81 8.99 16.11 -0.59
CA VAL A 81 9.04 14.67 -0.33
C VAL A 81 10.46 14.14 -0.58
N ASP A 82 10.98 13.34 0.35
CA ASP A 82 12.27 12.68 0.24
C ASP A 82 12.16 11.21 -0.15
N LEU A 83 11.06 10.56 0.26
CA LEU A 83 10.75 9.16 -0.07
C LEU A 83 9.24 8.96 -0.11
N LEU A 84 8.77 8.29 -1.15
CA LEU A 84 7.40 7.78 -1.24
C LEU A 84 7.45 6.25 -1.11
N ILE A 85 6.79 5.71 -0.09
CA ILE A 85 6.56 4.27 0.07
C ILE A 85 5.15 3.97 -0.40
N ILE A 86 5.02 3.09 -1.40
CA ILE A 86 3.72 2.65 -1.92
C ILE A 86 3.51 1.19 -1.52
N MET A 87 2.48 0.92 -0.73
CA MET A 87 2.03 -0.43 -0.41
C MET A 87 0.55 -0.56 -0.75
N LEU A 88 0.27 -1.02 -1.96
CA LEU A 88 -1.06 -1.19 -2.55
C LEU A 88 -1.13 -2.50 -3.35
N GLY A 89 -2.32 -2.92 -3.71
CA GLY A 89 -2.57 -4.08 -4.56
C GLY A 89 -3.60 -5.04 -3.98
N THR A 90 -3.72 -5.11 -2.66
CA THR A 90 -4.69 -6.01 -1.99
C THR A 90 -6.12 -5.76 -2.46
N ASN A 91 -6.57 -4.52 -2.49
CA ASN A 91 -7.94 -4.16 -2.91
C ASN A 91 -8.17 -4.33 -4.41
N ASP A 92 -7.12 -4.20 -5.20
CA ASP A 92 -7.13 -4.41 -6.64
C ASP A 92 -7.47 -5.86 -7.01
N THR A 93 -7.22 -6.81 -6.10
CA THR A 93 -7.51 -8.24 -6.29
C THR A 93 -9.01 -8.55 -6.25
N LYS A 94 -9.85 -7.66 -5.76
CA LYS A 94 -11.30 -7.87 -5.65
C LYS A 94 -11.89 -8.33 -6.99
N GLU A 95 -12.75 -9.34 -6.92
CA GLU A 95 -13.37 -9.96 -8.10
C GLU A 95 -14.04 -8.94 -9.01
N ARG A 96 -14.69 -7.92 -8.41
CA ARG A 96 -15.43 -6.88 -9.18
C ARG A 96 -14.57 -6.03 -10.11
N PHE A 97 -13.25 -5.98 -9.91
CA PHE A 97 -12.35 -5.28 -10.82
C PHE A 97 -11.89 -6.13 -12.00
N GLY A 98 -12.01 -7.46 -11.91
CA GLY A 98 -11.67 -8.37 -13.01
C GLY A 98 -10.21 -8.32 -13.47
N ALA A 99 -9.29 -7.82 -12.64
CA ALA A 99 -7.90 -7.62 -13.01
C ALA A 99 -7.03 -8.81 -12.60
N SER A 100 -6.12 -9.22 -13.49
CA SER A 100 -5.05 -10.16 -13.17
C SER A 100 -3.94 -9.48 -12.35
N ALA A 101 -3.03 -10.25 -11.77
CA ALA A 101 -1.86 -9.71 -11.08
C ALA A 101 -1.01 -8.82 -12.01
N GLU A 102 -0.84 -9.22 -13.27
CA GLU A 102 -0.14 -8.42 -14.28
C GLU A 102 -0.88 -7.08 -14.55
N CYS A 103 -2.20 -7.12 -14.68
CA CYS A 103 -3.01 -5.91 -14.89
C CYS A 103 -2.93 -4.97 -13.68
N ILE A 104 -2.92 -5.50 -12.46
CA ILE A 104 -2.74 -4.71 -11.23
C ILE A 104 -1.35 -4.05 -11.23
N ALA A 105 -0.32 -4.75 -11.66
CA ALA A 105 1.03 -4.20 -11.78
C ALA A 105 1.10 -3.07 -12.82
N LEU A 106 0.37 -3.16 -13.91
CA LEU A 106 0.25 -2.06 -14.88
C LEU A 106 -0.46 -0.84 -14.27
N GLY A 107 -1.43 -1.07 -13.40
CA GLY A 107 -2.06 -0.01 -12.61
C GLY A 107 -1.07 0.68 -11.66
N LEU A 108 -0.26 -0.10 -10.97
CA LEU A 108 0.84 0.41 -10.14
C LEU A 108 1.83 1.24 -10.98
N LYS A 109 2.18 0.76 -12.17
CA LYS A 109 3.06 1.51 -13.10
C LYS A 109 2.51 2.89 -13.42
N ARG A 110 1.21 3.00 -13.67
CA ARG A 110 0.55 4.31 -13.90
C ARG A 110 0.65 5.22 -12.67
N LEU A 111 0.42 4.67 -11.48
CA LEU A 111 0.53 5.41 -10.22
C LEU A 111 1.95 5.94 -10.01
N VAL A 112 2.95 5.08 -10.18
CA VAL A 112 4.38 5.43 -10.07
C VAL A 112 4.77 6.48 -11.10
N ALA A 113 4.36 6.33 -12.36
CA ALA A 113 4.64 7.30 -13.41
C ALA A 113 4.07 8.68 -13.09
N LYS A 114 2.86 8.75 -12.53
CA LYS A 114 2.26 10.02 -12.09
C LYS A 114 3.04 10.64 -10.92
N ALA A 115 3.46 9.83 -9.96
CA ALA A 115 4.29 10.30 -8.85
C ALA A 115 5.64 10.86 -9.34
N ILE A 116 6.31 10.17 -10.25
CA ILE A 116 7.57 10.62 -10.86
C ILE A 116 7.37 11.94 -11.61
N SER A 117 6.29 12.07 -12.38
CA SER A 117 5.99 13.28 -13.17
C SER A 117 5.56 14.48 -12.32
N THR A 118 5.25 14.28 -11.05
CA THR A 118 4.95 15.36 -10.10
C THR A 118 6.25 15.97 -9.57
N THR A 119 7.02 16.60 -10.45
CA THR A 119 8.40 17.03 -10.21
C THR A 119 8.55 18.00 -9.05
N ASP A 120 7.57 18.88 -8.85
CA ASP A 120 7.62 19.94 -7.84
C ASP A 120 7.48 19.44 -6.39
N CYS A 121 7.07 18.19 -6.20
CA CYS A 121 6.94 17.64 -4.85
C CYS A 121 8.26 17.12 -4.29
N TRP A 122 9.20 16.72 -5.15
CA TRP A 122 10.42 16.04 -4.75
C TRP A 122 11.49 17.02 -4.26
N ARG A 123 12.10 16.72 -3.11
CA ARG A 123 13.22 17.53 -2.63
C ARG A 123 14.38 17.44 -3.62
N GLY A 124 14.81 18.60 -4.11
CA GLY A 124 15.86 18.67 -5.14
C GLY A 124 15.46 18.13 -6.51
N GLY A 125 14.16 17.89 -6.74
CA GLY A 125 13.64 17.42 -8.03
C GLY A 125 13.91 15.93 -8.34
N ASN A 126 14.37 15.15 -7.36
CA ASN A 126 14.77 13.75 -7.58
C ASN A 126 13.71 12.79 -6.99
N PRO A 127 12.90 12.11 -7.82
CA PRO A 127 11.98 11.08 -7.37
C PRO A 127 12.71 9.94 -6.63
N ASN A 128 12.14 9.51 -5.51
CA ASN A 128 12.66 8.40 -4.72
C ASN A 128 11.48 7.58 -4.20
N ILE A 129 11.31 6.36 -4.75
CA ILE A 129 10.12 5.54 -4.51
C ILE A 129 10.54 4.13 -4.11
N LEU A 130 9.94 3.65 -3.01
CA LEU A 130 9.98 2.25 -2.60
C LEU A 130 8.60 1.64 -2.86
N ILE A 131 8.56 0.61 -3.69
CA ILE A 131 7.37 -0.22 -3.91
C ILE A 131 7.42 -1.37 -2.92
N VAL A 132 6.39 -1.51 -2.10
CA VAL A 132 6.20 -2.64 -1.20
C VAL A 132 5.05 -3.49 -1.73
N SER A 133 5.36 -4.72 -2.17
CA SER A 133 4.33 -5.70 -2.47
C SER A 133 3.69 -6.16 -1.16
N PRO A 134 2.35 -6.11 -1.03
CA PRO A 134 1.70 -6.47 0.22
C PRO A 134 1.84 -7.96 0.53
N GLN A 135 1.61 -8.31 1.80
CA GLN A 135 1.50 -9.69 2.23
C GLN A 135 0.41 -10.43 1.43
N ASN A 136 0.60 -11.72 1.22
CA ASN A 136 -0.37 -12.54 0.50
C ASN A 136 -1.67 -12.67 1.28
N ILE A 137 -2.78 -12.66 0.57
CA ILE A 137 -4.09 -13.01 1.12
C ILE A 137 -4.16 -14.53 1.25
N ASP A 138 -4.49 -15.02 2.44
CA ASP A 138 -4.71 -16.46 2.65
C ASP A 138 -6.08 -16.84 2.08
N LYS A 139 -6.15 -17.96 1.35
CA LYS A 139 -7.39 -18.42 0.70
C LYS A 139 -8.58 -18.63 1.64
N ARG A 140 -8.33 -18.78 2.95
CA ARG A 140 -9.39 -18.88 3.96
C ARG A 140 -10.21 -17.59 4.11
N TYR A 141 -9.77 -16.48 3.52
CA TYR A 141 -10.56 -15.24 3.51
C TYR A 141 -11.96 -15.42 2.96
N LEU A 142 -12.16 -16.37 2.02
CA LEU A 142 -13.48 -16.66 1.42
C LEU A 142 -14.53 -17.11 2.45
N GLU A 143 -14.11 -17.75 3.54
CA GLU A 143 -14.98 -18.23 4.61
C GLU A 143 -15.16 -17.19 5.73
N SER A 144 -14.48 -16.05 5.63
CA SER A 144 -14.57 -14.94 6.58
C SER A 144 -15.61 -13.88 6.14
N ASP A 145 -15.85 -12.90 7.01
CA ASP A 145 -16.80 -11.81 6.76
C ASP A 145 -16.42 -10.96 5.53
N VAL A 146 -15.14 -10.95 5.15
CA VAL A 146 -14.67 -10.20 3.96
C VAL A 146 -14.86 -10.99 2.66
N GLY A 147 -15.10 -12.27 2.72
CA GLY A 147 -15.20 -13.16 1.54
C GLY A 147 -16.19 -12.68 0.50
N GLY A 148 -17.39 -12.27 0.94
CA GLY A 148 -18.42 -11.75 0.05
C GLY A 148 -18.06 -10.43 -0.63
N THR A 149 -17.41 -9.54 0.09
CA THR A 149 -16.97 -8.21 -0.42
C THR A 149 -15.78 -8.35 -1.35
N MET A 150 -14.83 -9.20 -1.00
CA MET A 150 -13.62 -9.43 -1.81
C MET A 150 -13.92 -10.24 -3.08
N GLY A 151 -14.81 -11.23 -2.97
CA GLY A 151 -15.10 -12.14 -4.06
C GLY A 151 -14.02 -13.20 -4.25
N ARG A 152 -14.06 -13.91 -5.37
CA ARG A 152 -13.17 -15.04 -5.68
C ARG A 152 -11.86 -14.58 -6.29
N GLY A 153 -10.83 -15.41 -6.16
CA GLY A 153 -9.54 -15.26 -6.87
C GLY A 153 -8.56 -14.29 -6.23
N CYS A 154 -8.89 -13.68 -5.08
CA CYS A 154 -8.02 -12.68 -4.44
C CYS A 154 -6.70 -13.30 -3.95
N ALA A 155 -6.73 -14.49 -3.35
CA ALA A 155 -5.54 -15.14 -2.84
C ALA A 155 -4.54 -15.47 -3.98
N GLU A 156 -5.03 -16.02 -5.09
CA GLU A 156 -4.23 -16.38 -6.25
C GLU A 156 -3.60 -15.13 -6.91
N LYS A 157 -4.38 -14.07 -7.09
CA LYS A 157 -3.88 -12.79 -7.62
C LYS A 157 -2.85 -12.18 -6.68
N SER A 158 -3.14 -12.17 -5.39
CA SER A 158 -2.23 -11.66 -4.35
C SER A 158 -0.88 -12.37 -4.39
N ALA A 159 -0.86 -13.69 -4.51
CA ALA A 159 0.37 -14.48 -4.62
C ALA A 159 1.23 -14.12 -5.84
N GLY A 160 0.63 -13.58 -6.89
CA GLY A 160 1.34 -13.15 -8.10
C GLY A 160 1.88 -11.71 -8.05
N LEU A 161 1.46 -10.89 -7.09
CA LEU A 161 1.78 -9.46 -7.08
C LEU A 161 3.27 -9.18 -6.90
N ALA A 162 3.96 -9.86 -5.99
CA ALA A 162 5.37 -9.59 -5.71
C ALA A 162 6.23 -9.70 -6.97
N LYS A 163 6.07 -10.76 -7.75
CA LYS A 163 6.79 -10.99 -9.00
C LYS A 163 6.52 -9.88 -10.02
N GLU A 164 5.27 -9.51 -10.20
CA GLU A 164 4.88 -8.50 -11.20
C GLU A 164 5.28 -7.08 -10.74
N PHE A 165 5.16 -6.78 -9.46
CA PHE A 165 5.57 -5.49 -8.90
C PHE A 165 7.09 -5.28 -8.94
N GLN A 166 7.87 -6.35 -8.73
CA GLN A 166 9.33 -6.28 -8.88
C GLN A 166 9.73 -5.87 -10.29
N LYS A 167 9.09 -6.43 -11.32
CA LYS A 167 9.33 -6.02 -12.72
C LYS A 167 9.05 -4.54 -12.94
N ILE A 168 7.96 -4.01 -12.35
CA ILE A 168 7.63 -2.58 -12.44
C ILE A 168 8.67 -1.73 -11.72
N ALA A 169 9.11 -2.13 -10.54
CA ALA A 169 10.15 -1.44 -9.80
C ALA A 169 11.46 -1.33 -10.62
N GLU A 170 11.91 -2.43 -11.20
CA GLU A 170 13.07 -2.47 -12.07
C GLU A 170 12.91 -1.56 -13.29
N LEU A 171 11.77 -1.64 -13.97
CA LEU A 171 11.46 -0.82 -15.15
C LEU A 171 11.44 0.68 -14.85
N MET A 172 10.90 1.06 -13.69
CA MET A 172 10.67 2.46 -13.30
C MET A 172 11.81 3.05 -12.45
N GLY A 173 12.84 2.27 -12.16
CA GLY A 173 13.97 2.72 -11.33
C GLY A 173 13.58 2.91 -9.86
N CYS A 174 12.64 2.13 -9.35
CA CYS A 174 12.22 2.15 -7.96
C CYS A 174 12.91 1.06 -7.14
N GLN A 175 13.00 1.26 -5.84
CA GLN A 175 13.34 0.22 -4.89
C GLN A 175 12.15 -0.73 -4.71
N PHE A 176 12.41 -1.96 -4.29
CA PHE A 176 11.38 -2.98 -4.11
C PHE A 176 11.58 -3.77 -2.81
N MET A 177 10.46 -4.08 -2.14
CA MET A 177 10.40 -4.99 -1.00
C MET A 177 9.14 -5.85 -1.10
N ASP A 178 9.28 -7.16 -0.86
CA ASP A 178 8.15 -8.08 -0.71
C ASP A 178 7.83 -8.25 0.77
N ALA A 179 6.71 -7.66 1.24
CA ALA A 179 6.30 -7.75 2.63
C ALA A 179 6.02 -9.19 3.07
N ASP A 180 5.48 -10.03 2.19
CA ASP A 180 5.19 -11.43 2.51
C ASP A 180 6.44 -12.23 2.86
N SER A 181 7.58 -11.90 2.25
CA SER A 181 8.85 -12.58 2.50
C SER A 181 9.55 -12.18 3.79
N VAL A 182 9.19 -11.03 4.37
CA VAL A 182 9.86 -10.46 5.56
C VAL A 182 9.00 -10.50 6.82
N ILE A 183 7.73 -10.84 6.71
CA ILE A 183 6.79 -10.92 7.83
C ILE A 183 6.63 -12.37 8.29
N ALA A 184 6.90 -12.64 9.58
CA ALA A 184 6.83 -14.00 10.13
C ALA A 184 5.38 -14.51 10.30
N ALA A 185 4.43 -13.62 10.59
CA ALA A 185 3.01 -13.90 10.71
C ALA A 185 2.21 -12.80 10.00
N PRO A 186 2.12 -12.86 8.67
CA PRO A 186 1.71 -11.69 7.88
C PRO A 186 0.24 -11.30 8.08
N VAL A 187 -0.69 -12.27 8.19
CA VAL A 187 -2.12 -11.98 8.28
C VAL A 187 -2.76 -12.57 9.54
N ASN A 188 -3.83 -11.92 9.99
CA ASN A 188 -4.61 -12.41 11.12
C ASN A 188 -5.48 -13.63 10.74
N ASP A 189 -6.02 -14.31 11.73
CA ASP A 189 -6.87 -15.49 11.61
C ASP A 189 -8.38 -15.18 11.65
N ILE A 190 -8.76 -13.93 11.47
CA ILE A 190 -10.14 -13.45 11.44
C ILE A 190 -10.59 -13.24 9.99
N ASP A 191 -9.87 -12.39 9.24
CA ASP A 191 -10.18 -12.09 7.84
C ASP A 191 -9.11 -12.59 6.86
N TYR A 192 -7.97 -13.06 7.34
CA TYR A 192 -6.91 -13.68 6.57
C TYR A 192 -6.26 -12.77 5.50
N MET A 193 -6.36 -11.46 5.65
CA MET A 193 -5.80 -10.49 4.72
C MET A 193 -5.16 -9.26 5.37
N HIS A 194 -5.62 -8.84 6.55
CA HIS A 194 -5.02 -7.72 7.26
C HIS A 194 -3.88 -8.16 8.17
N LEU A 195 -2.89 -7.27 8.34
CA LEU A 195 -1.76 -7.51 9.21
C LEU A 195 -2.20 -7.63 10.68
N THR A 196 -1.53 -8.52 11.40
CA THR A 196 -1.58 -8.55 12.86
C THR A 196 -0.78 -7.37 13.44
N MET A 197 -0.85 -7.18 14.76
CA MET A 197 0.01 -6.22 15.45
C MET A 197 1.49 -6.56 15.26
N GLU A 198 1.85 -7.82 15.30
CA GLU A 198 3.22 -8.30 15.04
C GLU A 198 3.63 -8.11 13.58
N GLY A 199 2.66 -8.15 12.66
CA GLY A 199 2.88 -7.92 11.23
C GLY A 199 3.21 -6.46 10.90
N HIS A 200 2.72 -5.53 11.72
CA HIS A 200 3.07 -4.13 11.62
C HIS A 200 4.49 -3.88 12.11
#